data_61a16d8bbfc47d9fd8923e232f51cd38
#
_entry.id   61a16d8bbfc47d9fd8923e232f51cd38
#
_cell.length_a   1.000
_cell.length_b   1.000
_cell.length_c   1.000
_cell.angle_alpha   90.00
_cell.angle_beta   90.00
_cell.angle_gamma   90.00
#
_symmetry.space_group_name_H-M   'P 1'
#
loop_
_entity.id
_entity.type
_entity.pdbx_description
1 polymer ?
#
loop_
_entity_poly.entity_id
_entity_poly.type
_entity_poly.pdbx_seq_one_letter_code
_entity_poly.pdbx_strand_id
1 'polypeptide(L)'
;MDKKREKYIMENEKNEMKKKPGKVLPWLAAVLLAAALAARAAVPVPAGLFTQIWNIGTQLIILFSGLVLFSAAARAVFQRVSPSSNHGKTVFTLADSAIRYLLIIVGLLWALSIVGVDVRALLAGAGVLALIIGFGAESLIADVITGTFMLFEHQYEVGDIIVVGDFRGTVTQIGIRTTQIMDSGGNVKIINNSDIRSLINRSNDLSFAVCDMAVPYDKESLARAEKVLGEVLPELHREHPDLFSKAPAYLGVQSLDYENRAVVLRVAGETHEENIYKAQRLLNRTLFMAFEEEGLSCPVHRVELDRE
;
A
#
# COMPACT_ATOMS: atom_id res chain seq x y z
N MET A 1 -26.85 -15.83 35.73
CA MET A 1 -26.67 -14.51 35.06
C MET A 1 -26.81 -14.57 33.53
N ASP A 2 -26.90 -15.77 32.95
CA ASP A 2 -26.83 -16.02 31.49
C ASP A 2 -28.17 -15.86 30.73
N LYS A 3 -29.28 -16.33 31.27
CA LYS A 3 -30.60 -16.27 30.60
C LYS A 3 -31.15 -14.86 30.31
N LYS A 4 -30.74 -13.86 31.09
CA LYS A 4 -31.17 -12.47 30.87
C LYS A 4 -30.40 -11.84 29.71
N ARG A 5 -29.14 -12.25 29.49
CA ARG A 5 -28.28 -11.78 28.42
C ARG A 5 -28.69 -12.36 27.06
N GLU A 6 -29.04 -13.67 27.06
CA GLU A 6 -29.59 -14.32 25.84
C GLU A 6 -30.93 -13.72 25.40
N LYS A 7 -31.82 -13.45 26.40
CA LYS A 7 -33.09 -12.82 26.08
C LYS A 7 -32.97 -11.42 25.55
N TYR A 8 -31.98 -10.63 26.05
CA TYR A 8 -31.69 -9.28 25.57
C TYR A 8 -31.06 -9.32 24.17
N ILE A 9 -30.21 -10.28 23.84
CA ILE A 9 -29.63 -10.48 22.52
C ILE A 9 -30.70 -10.89 21.51
N MET A 10 -31.55 -11.87 21.84
CA MET A 10 -32.65 -12.32 20.99
C MET A 10 -33.72 -11.23 20.76
N GLU A 11 -33.98 -10.37 21.74
CA GLU A 11 -34.94 -9.27 21.63
C GLU A 11 -34.38 -8.11 20.80
N ASN A 12 -33.05 -7.87 20.88
CA ASN A 12 -32.36 -6.94 19.98
C ASN A 12 -32.28 -7.47 18.54
N GLU A 13 -31.98 -8.74 18.32
CA GLU A 13 -31.99 -9.35 16.98
C GLU A 13 -33.40 -9.32 16.36
N LYS A 14 -34.47 -9.55 17.15
CA LYS A 14 -35.85 -9.42 16.70
C LYS A 14 -36.24 -7.98 16.36
N ASN A 15 -35.71 -7.00 17.09
CA ASN A 15 -35.94 -5.58 16.80
C ASN A 15 -35.13 -5.09 15.59
N GLU A 16 -33.91 -5.63 15.38
CA GLU A 16 -33.11 -5.40 14.18
C GLU A 16 -33.75 -6.02 12.91
N MET A 17 -34.35 -7.23 13.05
CA MET A 17 -35.10 -7.86 11.93
C MET A 17 -36.41 -7.11 11.57
N LYS A 18 -37.03 -6.40 12.52
CA LYS A 18 -38.21 -5.55 12.25
C LYS A 18 -37.88 -4.23 11.56
N LYS A 19 -36.63 -3.80 11.57
CA LYS A 19 -36.17 -2.56 10.92
C LYS A 19 -35.68 -2.74 9.47
N LYS A 20 -35.98 -3.83 8.78
CA LYS A 20 -35.76 -3.90 7.33
C LYS A 20 -36.70 -2.89 6.68
N PRO A 21 -36.22 -1.76 6.12
CA PRO A 21 -37.07 -0.82 5.40
C PRO A 21 -37.72 -1.61 4.27
N GLY A 22 -39.09 -1.60 4.28
CA GLY A 22 -39.87 -2.48 3.46
C GLY A 22 -39.50 -2.34 1.98
N LYS A 23 -39.42 -3.48 1.30
CA LYS A 23 -39.27 -3.59 -0.17
C LYS A 23 -40.35 -2.81 -0.94
N VAL A 24 -41.36 -2.33 -0.24
CA VAL A 24 -42.51 -1.59 -0.73
C VAL A 24 -42.13 -0.16 -1.19
N LEU A 25 -41.23 0.55 -0.47
CA LEU A 25 -40.92 1.94 -0.78
C LEU A 25 -40.26 2.15 -2.17
N PRO A 26 -39.31 1.34 -2.62
CA PRO A 26 -38.76 1.44 -3.97
C PRO A 26 -39.78 1.11 -5.06
N TRP A 27 -40.70 0.16 -4.81
CA TRP A 27 -41.78 -0.17 -5.74
C TRP A 27 -42.78 0.96 -5.89
N LEU A 28 -43.18 1.58 -4.77
CA LEU A 28 -44.06 2.77 -4.80
C LEU A 28 -43.38 3.93 -5.53
N ALA A 29 -42.10 4.16 -5.29
CA ALA A 29 -41.34 5.18 -6.00
C ALA A 29 -41.27 4.91 -7.51
N ALA A 30 -41.07 3.66 -7.94
CA ALA A 30 -41.08 3.29 -9.35
C ALA A 30 -42.42 3.52 -10.01
N VAL A 31 -43.51 3.16 -9.34
CA VAL A 31 -44.90 3.40 -9.82
C VAL A 31 -45.17 4.90 -9.90
N LEU A 32 -44.82 5.69 -8.89
CA LEU A 32 -44.97 7.14 -8.88
C LEU A 32 -44.15 7.82 -9.98
N LEU A 33 -42.93 7.34 -10.22
CA LEU A 33 -42.08 7.84 -11.30
C LEU A 33 -42.73 7.58 -12.66
N ALA A 34 -43.16 6.34 -12.92
CA ALA A 34 -43.86 5.98 -14.16
C ALA A 34 -45.16 6.77 -14.36
N ALA A 35 -45.94 6.92 -13.31
CA ALA A 35 -47.19 7.71 -13.35
C ALA A 35 -46.92 9.20 -13.63
N ALA A 36 -45.91 9.80 -13.00
CA ALA A 36 -45.57 11.20 -13.22
C ALA A 36 -45.03 11.45 -14.64
N LEU A 37 -44.20 10.53 -15.17
CA LEU A 37 -43.73 10.60 -16.56
C LEU A 37 -44.84 10.42 -17.58
N ALA A 38 -45.76 9.46 -17.36
CA ALA A 38 -46.94 9.25 -18.20
C ALA A 38 -47.89 10.45 -18.17
N ALA A 39 -48.15 11.02 -16.98
CA ALA A 39 -49.00 12.19 -16.81
C ALA A 39 -48.44 13.42 -17.53
N ARG A 40 -47.09 13.59 -17.48
CA ARG A 40 -46.40 14.68 -18.17
C ARG A 40 -46.46 14.54 -19.71
N ALA A 41 -46.46 13.31 -20.22
CA ALA A 41 -46.51 13.02 -21.65
C ALA A 41 -47.95 13.07 -22.23
N ALA A 42 -48.97 12.68 -21.43
CA ALA A 42 -50.33 12.45 -21.90
C ALA A 42 -51.28 13.61 -21.65
N VAL A 43 -51.02 14.49 -20.68
CA VAL A 43 -51.95 15.56 -20.29
C VAL A 43 -51.56 16.88 -20.93
N PRO A 44 -52.31 17.37 -21.94
CA PRO A 44 -52.16 18.73 -22.46
C PRO A 44 -52.66 19.70 -21.40
N VAL A 45 -51.75 20.42 -20.75
CA VAL A 45 -52.10 21.38 -19.68
C VAL A 45 -52.29 22.75 -20.30
N PRO A 46 -53.48 23.42 -20.10
CA PRO A 46 -53.73 24.75 -20.62
C PRO A 46 -52.74 25.77 -20.03
N ALA A 47 -52.34 26.76 -20.85
CA ALA A 47 -51.40 27.79 -20.44
C ALA A 47 -51.93 28.62 -19.26
N GLY A 48 -51.08 28.88 -18.24
CA GLY A 48 -51.45 29.71 -17.09
C GLY A 48 -50.83 29.23 -15.77
N LEU A 49 -51.30 29.74 -14.68
CA LEU A 49 -50.81 29.44 -13.32
C LEU A 49 -50.90 27.92 -13.00
N PHE A 50 -51.94 27.26 -13.50
CA PHE A 50 -52.16 25.83 -13.34
C PHE A 50 -51.01 25.01 -13.98
N THR A 51 -50.51 25.42 -15.14
CA THR A 51 -49.41 24.77 -15.82
C THR A 51 -48.13 24.85 -15.00
N GLN A 52 -47.85 25.99 -14.35
CA GLN A 52 -46.68 26.15 -13.50
C GLN A 52 -46.74 25.20 -12.29
N ILE A 53 -47.89 25.19 -11.57
CA ILE A 53 -48.08 24.31 -10.42
C ILE A 53 -47.98 22.85 -10.82
N TRP A 54 -48.56 22.45 -11.95
CA TRP A 54 -48.47 21.09 -12.49
C TRP A 54 -47.05 20.67 -12.82
N ASN A 55 -46.29 21.54 -13.47
CA ASN A 55 -44.91 21.29 -13.81
C ASN A 55 -44.01 21.17 -12.57
N ILE A 56 -44.14 22.06 -11.59
CA ILE A 56 -43.41 21.98 -10.32
C ILE A 56 -43.76 20.69 -9.59
N GLY A 57 -45.06 20.35 -9.45
CA GLY A 57 -45.49 19.15 -8.76
C GLY A 57 -44.96 17.86 -9.39
N THR A 58 -45.07 17.74 -10.72
CA THR A 58 -44.57 16.55 -11.45
C THR A 58 -43.05 16.44 -11.37
N GLN A 59 -42.30 17.55 -11.47
CA GLN A 59 -40.85 17.55 -11.32
C GLN A 59 -40.40 17.14 -9.92
N LEU A 60 -41.05 17.61 -8.87
CA LEU A 60 -40.78 17.21 -7.49
C LEU A 60 -41.05 15.72 -7.26
N ILE A 61 -42.14 15.17 -7.82
CA ILE A 61 -42.45 13.74 -7.73
C ILE A 61 -41.36 12.92 -8.44
N ILE A 62 -40.95 13.34 -9.65
CA ILE A 62 -39.87 12.67 -10.42
C ILE A 62 -38.54 12.70 -9.64
N LEU A 63 -38.17 13.86 -9.10
CA LEU A 63 -36.97 14.04 -8.29
C LEU A 63 -36.98 13.13 -7.07
N PHE A 64 -38.04 13.18 -6.26
CA PHE A 64 -38.15 12.37 -5.05
C PHE A 64 -38.14 10.87 -5.37
N SER A 65 -38.89 10.44 -6.37
CA SER A 65 -38.92 9.04 -6.81
C SER A 65 -37.53 8.57 -7.31
N GLY A 66 -36.83 9.40 -8.09
CA GLY A 66 -35.48 9.13 -8.56
C GLY A 66 -34.49 8.99 -7.42
N LEU A 67 -34.51 9.88 -6.42
CA LEU A 67 -33.63 9.80 -5.23
C LEU A 67 -33.90 8.54 -4.40
N VAL A 68 -35.18 8.16 -4.22
CA VAL A 68 -35.55 6.92 -3.51
C VAL A 68 -35.03 5.69 -4.26
N LEU A 69 -35.21 5.63 -5.58
CA LEU A 69 -34.74 4.52 -6.40
C LEU A 69 -33.21 4.41 -6.41
N PHE A 70 -32.54 5.55 -6.57
CA PHE A 70 -31.07 5.59 -6.52
C PHE A 70 -30.54 5.14 -5.15
N SER A 71 -31.12 5.63 -4.06
CA SER A 71 -30.74 5.22 -2.71
C SER A 71 -31.02 3.73 -2.44
N ALA A 72 -32.07 3.18 -3.03
CA ALA A 72 -32.38 1.75 -2.94
C ALA A 72 -31.39 0.90 -3.75
N ALA A 73 -31.05 1.35 -4.96
CA ALA A 73 -30.05 0.68 -5.81
C ALA A 73 -28.66 0.70 -5.15
N ALA A 74 -28.22 1.86 -4.64
CA ALA A 74 -26.98 2.00 -3.91
C ALA A 74 -26.91 1.01 -2.72
N ARG A 75 -27.96 0.97 -1.89
CA ARG A 75 -28.04 0.01 -0.78
C ARG A 75 -28.01 -1.44 -1.24
N ALA A 76 -28.66 -1.78 -2.34
CA ALA A 76 -28.64 -3.14 -2.87
C ALA A 76 -27.23 -3.57 -3.31
N VAL A 77 -26.47 -2.65 -3.92
CA VAL A 77 -25.07 -2.89 -4.28
C VAL A 77 -24.21 -3.05 -3.01
N PHE A 78 -24.33 -2.14 -2.05
CA PHE A 78 -23.58 -2.23 -0.78
C PHE A 78 -23.86 -3.52 -0.01
N GLN A 79 -25.12 -3.98 0.01
CA GLN A 79 -25.48 -5.25 0.67
C GLN A 79 -24.86 -6.48 0.01
N ARG A 80 -24.63 -6.46 -1.31
CA ARG A 80 -23.97 -7.57 -2.03
C ARG A 80 -22.44 -7.61 -1.80
N VAL A 81 -21.83 -6.47 -1.55
CA VAL A 81 -20.38 -6.32 -1.39
C VAL A 81 -19.98 -6.28 0.10
N SER A 82 -20.95 -6.30 1.03
CA SER A 82 -20.68 -6.16 2.48
C SER A 82 -19.69 -7.20 2.99
N PRO A 83 -18.55 -6.77 3.54
CA PRO A 83 -17.53 -7.67 4.07
C PRO A 83 -18.01 -8.39 5.32
N SER A 84 -17.49 -9.61 5.54
CA SER A 84 -17.79 -10.42 6.72
C SER A 84 -17.16 -9.87 8.02
N SER A 85 -16.11 -9.05 7.91
CA SER A 85 -15.42 -8.48 9.07
C SER A 85 -16.18 -7.35 9.74
N ASN A 86 -16.07 -7.21 11.06
CA ASN A 86 -16.73 -6.15 11.81
C ASN A 86 -16.24 -4.74 11.43
N HIS A 87 -14.94 -4.59 11.15
CA HIS A 87 -14.37 -3.32 10.66
C HIS A 87 -14.94 -2.94 9.30
N GLY A 88 -15.03 -3.89 8.37
CA GLY A 88 -15.63 -3.66 7.07
C GLY A 88 -17.09 -3.18 7.17
N LYS A 89 -17.91 -3.81 8.02
CA LYS A 89 -19.31 -3.39 8.25
C LYS A 89 -19.42 -1.94 8.72
N THR A 90 -18.54 -1.50 9.61
CA THR A 90 -18.53 -0.12 10.10
C THR A 90 -18.21 0.88 8.99
N VAL A 91 -17.17 0.59 8.18
CA VAL A 91 -16.81 1.45 7.03
C VAL A 91 -17.94 1.54 6.02
N PHE A 92 -18.59 0.42 5.70
CA PHE A 92 -19.75 0.42 4.80
C PHE A 92 -20.95 1.19 5.36
N THR A 93 -21.22 1.13 6.66
CA THR A 93 -22.27 1.89 7.30
C THR A 93 -22.01 3.39 7.26
N LEU A 94 -20.74 3.80 7.47
CA LEU A 94 -20.33 5.19 7.34
C LEU A 94 -20.47 5.69 5.89
N ALA A 95 -20.03 4.90 4.91
CA ALA A 95 -20.18 5.23 3.49
C ALA A 95 -21.65 5.36 3.06
N ASP A 96 -22.53 4.41 3.47
CA ASP A 96 -23.98 4.51 3.21
C ASP A 96 -24.59 5.78 3.80
N SER A 97 -24.18 6.15 5.02
CA SER A 97 -24.63 7.35 5.69
C SER A 97 -24.16 8.61 4.97
N ALA A 98 -22.88 8.67 4.57
CA ALA A 98 -22.32 9.80 3.84
C ALA A 98 -23.03 10.00 2.48
N ILE A 99 -23.25 8.93 1.71
CA ILE A 99 -23.97 8.97 0.44
C ILE A 99 -25.41 9.45 0.66
N ARG A 100 -26.07 8.97 1.70
CA ARG A 100 -27.44 9.39 2.02
C ARG A 100 -27.53 10.88 2.33
N TYR A 101 -26.63 11.42 3.16
CA TYR A 101 -26.60 12.85 3.45
C TYR A 101 -26.31 13.68 2.21
N LEU A 102 -25.37 13.23 1.36
CA LEU A 102 -25.09 13.89 0.09
C LEU A 102 -26.33 13.94 -0.82
N LEU A 103 -27.04 12.81 -0.95
CA LEU A 103 -28.28 12.74 -1.74
C LEU A 103 -29.38 13.65 -1.20
N ILE A 104 -29.51 13.77 0.13
CA ILE A 104 -30.45 14.68 0.76
C ILE A 104 -30.11 16.14 0.42
N ILE A 105 -28.83 16.52 0.54
CA ILE A 105 -28.36 17.89 0.24
C ILE A 105 -28.59 18.21 -1.24
N VAL A 106 -28.16 17.34 -2.15
CA VAL A 106 -28.35 17.53 -3.60
C VAL A 106 -29.85 17.58 -3.96
N GLY A 107 -30.66 16.69 -3.37
CA GLY A 107 -32.08 16.65 -3.58
C GLY A 107 -32.79 17.91 -3.09
N LEU A 108 -32.40 18.44 -1.93
CA LEU A 108 -32.92 19.69 -1.38
C LEU A 108 -32.61 20.89 -2.29
N LEU A 109 -31.32 21.01 -2.71
CA LEU A 109 -30.92 22.09 -3.62
C LEU A 109 -31.67 22.01 -4.95
N TRP A 110 -31.86 20.81 -5.48
CA TRP A 110 -32.62 20.63 -6.72
C TRP A 110 -34.10 20.93 -6.55
N ALA A 111 -34.69 20.51 -5.43
CA ALA A 111 -36.10 20.86 -5.12
C ALA A 111 -36.32 22.38 -4.99
N LEU A 112 -35.38 23.10 -4.32
CA LEU A 112 -35.42 24.56 -4.24
C LEU A 112 -35.34 25.22 -5.63
N SER A 113 -34.47 24.70 -6.50
CA SER A 113 -34.35 25.19 -7.89
C SER A 113 -35.66 24.98 -8.70
N ILE A 114 -36.34 23.84 -8.52
CA ILE A 114 -37.63 23.57 -9.17
C ILE A 114 -38.72 24.58 -8.74
N VAL A 115 -38.68 24.98 -7.47
CA VAL A 115 -39.66 25.98 -6.93
C VAL A 115 -39.32 27.43 -7.36
N GLY A 116 -38.15 27.62 -8.01
CA GLY A 116 -37.71 28.92 -8.53
C GLY A 116 -36.80 29.70 -7.59
N VAL A 117 -36.27 29.07 -6.52
CA VAL A 117 -35.26 29.68 -5.65
C VAL A 117 -33.92 29.69 -6.38
N ASP A 118 -33.23 30.82 -6.37
CA ASP A 118 -31.87 30.92 -6.91
C ASP A 118 -30.88 30.22 -6.00
N VAL A 119 -30.45 29.02 -6.41
CA VAL A 119 -29.50 28.18 -5.64
C VAL A 119 -28.03 28.46 -5.98
N ARG A 120 -27.73 29.43 -6.87
CA ARG A 120 -26.33 29.70 -7.32
C ARG A 120 -25.40 30.05 -6.17
N ALA A 121 -25.87 30.91 -5.26
CA ALA A 121 -25.10 31.29 -4.07
C ALA A 121 -24.84 30.10 -3.14
N LEU A 122 -25.84 29.22 -2.97
CA LEU A 122 -25.70 28.00 -2.17
C LEU A 122 -24.74 27.01 -2.81
N LEU A 123 -24.80 26.84 -4.14
CA LEU A 123 -23.88 26.01 -4.89
C LEU A 123 -22.44 26.55 -4.84
N ALA A 124 -22.26 27.88 -4.93
CA ALA A 124 -20.93 28.50 -4.79
C ALA A 124 -20.34 28.24 -3.40
N GLY A 125 -21.14 28.43 -2.33
CA GLY A 125 -20.71 28.12 -0.95
C GLY A 125 -20.40 26.62 -0.74
N ALA A 126 -21.25 25.73 -1.29
CA ALA A 126 -21.00 24.29 -1.26
C ALA A 126 -19.72 23.91 -2.03
N GLY A 127 -19.40 24.59 -3.13
CA GLY A 127 -18.16 24.43 -3.88
C GLY A 127 -16.92 24.76 -3.06
N VAL A 128 -16.97 25.86 -2.28
CA VAL A 128 -15.86 26.20 -1.37
C VAL A 128 -15.68 25.12 -0.27
N LEU A 129 -16.78 24.64 0.31
CA LEU A 129 -16.73 23.56 1.30
C LEU A 129 -16.17 22.27 0.67
N ALA A 130 -16.58 21.92 -0.55
CA ALA A 130 -16.07 20.77 -1.27
C ALA A 130 -14.56 20.87 -1.54
N LEU A 131 -14.05 22.07 -1.84
CA LEU A 131 -12.62 22.33 -2.02
C LEU A 131 -11.85 22.10 -0.72
N ILE A 132 -12.35 22.57 0.42
CA ILE A 132 -11.73 22.38 1.74
C ILE A 132 -11.66 20.89 2.09
N ILE A 133 -12.77 20.17 1.87
CA ILE A 133 -12.83 18.71 2.09
C ILE A 133 -11.88 17.98 1.14
N GLY A 134 -11.80 18.43 -0.12
CA GLY A 134 -10.89 17.87 -1.12
C GLY A 134 -9.43 17.99 -0.72
N PHE A 135 -8.99 19.16 -0.27
CA PHE A 135 -7.63 19.36 0.26
C PHE A 135 -7.38 18.50 1.51
N GLY A 136 -8.38 18.36 2.39
CA GLY A 136 -8.26 17.48 3.55
C GLY A 136 -8.15 15.97 3.19
N ALA A 137 -8.64 15.57 2.02
CA ALA A 137 -8.62 14.18 1.54
C ALA A 137 -7.52 13.91 0.50
N GLU A 138 -6.73 14.90 0.09
CA GLU A 138 -5.75 14.83 -0.99
C GLU A 138 -4.76 13.66 -0.79
N SER A 139 -4.17 13.55 0.40
CA SER A 139 -3.22 12.48 0.71
C SER A 139 -3.85 11.08 0.62
N LEU A 140 -5.10 10.93 1.05
CA LEU A 140 -5.81 9.65 0.97
C LEU A 140 -6.04 9.24 -0.48
N ILE A 141 -6.39 10.18 -1.32
CA ILE A 141 -6.61 9.95 -2.76
C ILE A 141 -5.28 9.62 -3.43
N ALA A 142 -4.21 10.37 -3.11
CA ALA A 142 -2.87 10.11 -3.61
C ALA A 142 -2.39 8.70 -3.22
N ASP A 143 -2.58 8.27 -1.97
CA ASP A 143 -2.23 6.92 -1.50
C ASP A 143 -2.90 5.82 -2.32
N VAL A 144 -4.21 5.96 -2.57
CA VAL A 144 -5.00 4.98 -3.32
C VAL A 144 -4.56 4.92 -4.79
N ILE A 145 -4.36 6.07 -5.42
CA ILE A 145 -3.92 6.16 -6.82
C ILE A 145 -2.52 5.54 -6.94
N THR A 146 -1.57 5.96 -6.12
CA THR A 146 -0.19 5.46 -6.14
C THR A 146 -0.15 3.95 -5.89
N GLY A 147 -0.85 3.45 -4.85
CA GLY A 147 -0.91 2.02 -4.56
C GLY A 147 -1.51 1.20 -5.71
N THR A 148 -2.50 1.75 -6.40
CA THR A 148 -3.10 1.11 -7.57
C THR A 148 -2.09 1.01 -8.72
N PHE A 149 -1.37 2.09 -9.04
CA PHE A 149 -0.35 2.09 -10.09
C PHE A 149 0.83 1.17 -9.77
N MET A 150 1.31 1.17 -8.52
CA MET A 150 2.38 0.26 -8.07
C MET A 150 2.05 -1.22 -8.34
N LEU A 151 0.79 -1.61 -8.07
CA LEU A 151 0.32 -2.96 -8.35
C LEU A 151 0.22 -3.25 -9.87
N PHE A 152 -0.26 -2.30 -10.67
CA PHE A 152 -0.37 -2.49 -12.13
C PHE A 152 0.99 -2.54 -12.83
N GLU A 153 1.95 -1.77 -12.34
CA GLU A 153 3.29 -1.70 -12.92
C GLU A 153 4.24 -2.80 -12.40
N HIS A 154 3.79 -3.63 -11.43
CA HIS A 154 4.60 -4.66 -10.79
C HIS A 154 5.96 -4.14 -10.29
N GLN A 155 5.96 -2.93 -9.68
CA GLN A 155 7.20 -2.33 -9.18
C GLN A 155 7.83 -3.18 -8.07
N TYR A 156 7.02 -3.84 -7.26
CA TYR A 156 7.38 -4.85 -6.27
C TYR A 156 6.16 -5.70 -5.89
N GLU A 157 6.42 -6.88 -5.35
CA GLU A 157 5.40 -7.84 -4.93
C GLU A 157 5.56 -8.20 -3.44
N VAL A 158 4.53 -8.87 -2.88
CA VAL A 158 4.63 -9.41 -1.52
C VAL A 158 5.69 -10.52 -1.51
N GLY A 159 6.66 -10.40 -0.63
CA GLY A 159 7.84 -11.27 -0.56
C GLY A 159 9.12 -10.61 -1.05
N ASP A 160 9.04 -9.55 -1.85
CA ASP A 160 10.21 -8.82 -2.32
C ASP A 160 10.94 -8.10 -1.19
N ILE A 161 12.26 -8.03 -1.31
CA ILE A 161 13.10 -7.22 -0.43
C ILE A 161 13.30 -5.87 -1.11
N ILE A 162 12.79 -4.82 -0.47
CA ILE A 162 12.90 -3.45 -0.96
C ILE A 162 13.60 -2.54 0.05
N VAL A 163 14.16 -1.44 -0.47
CA VAL A 163 14.72 -0.37 0.35
C VAL A 163 13.92 0.90 0.07
N VAL A 164 13.33 1.47 1.12
CA VAL A 164 12.58 2.74 1.06
C VAL A 164 13.20 3.72 2.06
N GLY A 165 13.88 4.74 1.54
CA GLY A 165 14.77 5.58 2.35
C GLY A 165 15.87 4.73 2.98
N ASP A 166 16.03 4.82 4.31
CA ASP A 166 17.04 4.06 5.05
C ASP A 166 16.54 2.68 5.54
N PHE A 167 15.30 2.31 5.22
CA PHE A 167 14.71 1.09 5.73
C PHE A 167 14.70 0.00 4.65
N ARG A 168 15.43 -1.09 4.92
CA ARG A 168 15.46 -2.31 4.11
C ARG A 168 14.61 -3.38 4.78
N GLY A 169 13.70 -4.01 4.03
CA GLY A 169 12.87 -5.09 4.56
C GLY A 169 12.12 -5.85 3.46
N THR A 170 11.50 -6.94 3.87
CA THR A 170 10.63 -7.77 3.02
C THR A 170 9.21 -7.19 3.02
N VAL A 171 8.61 -7.04 1.86
CA VAL A 171 7.20 -6.64 1.71
C VAL A 171 6.31 -7.73 2.26
N THR A 172 5.60 -7.43 3.34
CA THR A 172 4.68 -8.38 3.98
C THR A 172 3.24 -8.19 3.54
N GLN A 173 2.87 -6.97 3.18
CA GLN A 173 1.52 -6.65 2.72
C GLN A 173 1.51 -5.40 1.86
N ILE A 174 0.74 -5.43 0.78
CA ILE A 174 0.42 -4.27 -0.05
C ILE A 174 -1.08 -4.02 0.11
N GLY A 175 -1.44 -2.90 0.74
CA GLY A 175 -2.81 -2.45 0.92
C GLY A 175 -3.18 -1.35 -0.07
N ILE A 176 -4.46 -0.98 -0.11
CA ILE A 176 -4.96 0.09 -0.99
C ILE A 176 -4.26 1.43 -0.68
N ARG A 177 -3.96 1.69 0.59
CA ARG A 177 -3.39 2.95 1.07
C ARG A 177 -1.96 2.83 1.56
N THR A 178 -1.57 1.68 2.11
CA THR A 178 -0.28 1.50 2.80
C THR A 178 0.39 0.22 2.37
N THR A 179 1.72 0.25 2.30
CA THR A 179 2.58 -0.92 2.18
C THR A 179 3.26 -1.20 3.52
N GLN A 180 3.37 -2.47 3.89
CA GLN A 180 4.07 -2.93 5.09
C GLN A 180 5.33 -3.67 4.69
N ILE A 181 6.45 -3.28 5.30
CA ILE A 181 7.75 -3.92 5.11
C ILE A 181 8.34 -4.31 6.46
N MET A 182 8.94 -5.50 6.54
CA MET A 182 9.52 -6.06 7.75
C MET A 182 11.02 -6.25 7.59
N ASP A 183 11.80 -5.70 8.51
CA ASP A 183 13.24 -5.88 8.53
C ASP A 183 13.67 -7.24 9.09
N SER A 184 14.98 -7.53 9.05
CA SER A 184 15.56 -8.76 9.62
C SER A 184 15.47 -8.85 11.14
N GLY A 185 15.18 -7.74 11.82
CA GLY A 185 14.95 -7.67 13.26
C GLY A 185 13.50 -7.91 13.66
N GLY A 186 12.59 -8.09 12.68
CA GLY A 186 11.16 -8.26 12.92
C GLY A 186 10.39 -6.95 13.10
N ASN A 187 11.02 -5.78 12.89
CA ASN A 187 10.32 -4.50 12.94
C ASN A 187 9.50 -4.30 11.67
N VAL A 188 8.23 -3.93 11.84
CA VAL A 188 7.34 -3.65 10.71
C VAL A 188 7.20 -2.15 10.53
N LYS A 189 7.61 -1.66 9.35
CA LYS A 189 7.38 -0.28 8.93
C LYS A 189 6.15 -0.22 8.05
N ILE A 190 5.19 0.61 8.42
CA ILE A 190 3.97 0.90 7.66
C ILE A 190 4.17 2.24 6.97
N ILE A 191 4.10 2.26 5.65
CA ILE A 191 4.37 3.44 4.82
C ILE A 191 3.14 3.72 3.99
N ASN A 192 2.71 4.99 3.91
CA ASN A 192 1.67 5.38 2.95
C ASN A 192 2.19 5.19 1.53
N ASN A 193 1.36 4.70 0.63
CA ASN A 193 1.81 4.42 -0.74
C ASN A 193 2.33 5.69 -1.45
N SER A 194 1.72 6.86 -1.23
CA SER A 194 2.16 8.14 -1.80
C SER A 194 3.50 8.65 -1.25
N ASP A 195 3.96 8.13 -0.11
CA ASP A 195 5.27 8.47 0.48
C ASP A 195 6.40 7.63 -0.13
N ILE A 196 6.08 6.55 -0.84
CA ILE A 196 7.05 5.72 -1.57
C ILE A 196 7.33 6.38 -2.93
N ARG A 197 8.14 7.44 -2.92
CA ARG A 197 8.48 8.21 -4.15
C ARG A 197 9.62 7.58 -4.94
N SER A 198 10.47 6.85 -4.26
CA SER A 198 11.57 6.08 -4.84
C SER A 198 11.85 4.86 -3.98
N LEU A 199 12.14 3.76 -4.61
CA LEU A 199 12.51 2.53 -3.93
C LEU A 199 13.62 1.82 -4.72
N ILE A 200 14.35 0.94 -4.04
CA ILE A 200 15.24 -0.02 -4.69
C ILE A 200 14.63 -1.40 -4.45
N ASN A 201 14.23 -2.08 -5.53
CA ASN A 201 13.84 -3.48 -5.46
C ASN A 201 15.11 -4.33 -5.59
N ARG A 202 15.35 -5.17 -4.58
CA ARG A 202 16.52 -6.04 -4.49
C ARG A 202 16.23 -7.48 -4.93
N SER A 203 14.95 -7.81 -5.16
CA SER A 203 14.54 -9.19 -5.49
C SER A 203 14.41 -9.44 -6.99
N ASN A 204 14.46 -8.40 -7.83
CA ASN A 204 14.33 -8.54 -9.29
C ASN A 204 15.51 -9.29 -9.92
N ASP A 205 16.70 -9.18 -9.34
CA ASP A 205 17.92 -9.81 -9.82
C ASP A 205 18.75 -10.39 -8.67
N LEU A 206 19.80 -11.13 -9.01
CA LEU A 206 20.76 -11.63 -8.04
C LEU A 206 21.57 -10.47 -7.45
N SER A 207 21.82 -10.55 -6.17
CA SER A 207 22.63 -9.60 -5.42
C SER A 207 24.06 -10.11 -5.24
N PHE A 208 24.96 -9.21 -4.85
CA PHE A 208 26.35 -9.55 -4.60
C PHE A 208 26.68 -9.48 -3.11
N ALA A 209 27.06 -10.60 -2.53
CA ALA A 209 27.69 -10.64 -1.22
C ALA A 209 29.17 -10.22 -1.39
N VAL A 210 29.52 -9.06 -0.85
CA VAL A 210 30.87 -8.49 -0.99
C VAL A 210 31.65 -8.72 0.29
N CYS A 211 32.91 -9.16 0.14
CA CYS A 211 33.88 -9.30 1.20
C CYS A 211 35.14 -8.53 0.82
N ASP A 212 35.58 -7.66 1.72
CA ASP A 212 36.85 -6.93 1.59
C ASP A 212 37.84 -7.50 2.63
N MET A 213 39.00 -7.95 2.15
CA MET A 213 40.06 -8.55 2.99
C MET A 213 41.35 -7.76 2.86
N ALA A 214 41.94 -7.42 3.99
CA ALA A 214 43.22 -6.71 4.04
C ALA A 214 44.40 -7.71 4.12
N VAL A 215 45.42 -7.51 3.28
CA VAL A 215 46.68 -8.24 3.29
C VAL A 215 47.84 -7.27 3.43
N PRO A 216 49.03 -7.72 3.86
CA PRO A 216 50.21 -6.85 3.99
C PRO A 216 50.57 -6.13 2.69
N TYR A 217 51.08 -4.89 2.83
CA TYR A 217 51.43 -4.02 1.71
C TYR A 217 52.80 -4.41 1.12
N ASP A 218 52.86 -5.56 0.48
CA ASP A 218 54.01 -6.04 -0.27
C ASP A 218 53.58 -6.95 -1.43
N LYS A 219 54.45 -7.06 -2.42
CA LYS A 219 54.15 -7.80 -3.66
C LYS A 219 54.00 -9.32 -3.42
N GLU A 220 54.74 -9.88 -2.48
CA GLU A 220 54.75 -11.31 -2.23
C GLU A 220 53.47 -11.74 -1.53
N SER A 221 53.02 -10.98 -0.52
CA SER A 221 51.74 -11.20 0.16
C SER A 221 50.55 -11.08 -0.77
N LEU A 222 50.57 -10.08 -1.67
CA LEU A 222 49.52 -9.93 -2.68
C LEU A 222 49.47 -11.15 -3.62
N ALA A 223 50.64 -11.58 -4.16
CA ALA A 223 50.67 -12.74 -5.06
C ALA A 223 50.21 -14.04 -4.39
N ARG A 224 50.56 -14.25 -3.12
CA ARG A 224 50.08 -15.40 -2.34
C ARG A 224 48.59 -15.34 -2.11
N ALA A 225 48.05 -14.17 -1.75
CA ALA A 225 46.64 -13.99 -1.55
C ALA A 225 45.85 -14.28 -2.83
N GLU A 226 46.29 -13.80 -3.98
CA GLU A 226 45.65 -14.07 -5.28
C GLU A 226 45.66 -15.56 -5.62
N LYS A 227 46.74 -16.28 -5.30
CA LYS A 227 46.82 -17.74 -5.49
C LYS A 227 45.78 -18.45 -4.59
N VAL A 228 45.73 -18.11 -3.30
CA VAL A 228 44.77 -18.67 -2.34
C VAL A 228 43.34 -18.45 -2.80
N LEU A 229 43.01 -17.22 -3.23
CA LEU A 229 41.71 -16.91 -3.78
C LEU A 229 41.35 -17.77 -4.99
N GLY A 230 42.31 -18.01 -5.88
CA GLY A 230 42.11 -18.87 -7.06
C GLY A 230 41.77 -20.33 -6.72
N GLU A 231 42.20 -20.82 -5.56
CA GLU A 231 41.95 -22.20 -5.09
C GLU A 231 40.67 -22.27 -4.25
N VAL A 232 40.50 -21.34 -3.32
CA VAL A 232 39.39 -21.35 -2.31
C VAL A 232 38.04 -20.99 -2.91
N LEU A 233 37.98 -20.00 -3.82
CA LEU A 233 36.67 -19.53 -4.32
C LEU A 233 35.93 -20.59 -5.16
N PRO A 234 36.56 -21.36 -6.06
CA PRO A 234 35.88 -22.46 -6.73
C PRO A 234 35.46 -23.60 -5.79
N GLU A 235 36.23 -23.89 -4.74
CA GLU A 235 35.92 -24.90 -3.73
C GLU A 235 34.68 -24.48 -2.94
N LEU A 236 34.63 -23.23 -2.48
CA LEU A 236 33.52 -22.68 -1.75
C LEU A 236 32.16 -22.80 -2.52
N HIS A 237 32.21 -22.59 -3.83
CA HIS A 237 31.01 -22.82 -4.67
C HIS A 237 30.62 -24.30 -4.78
N ARG A 238 31.61 -25.21 -4.83
CA ARG A 238 31.34 -26.66 -4.86
C ARG A 238 30.69 -27.16 -3.57
N GLU A 239 31.11 -26.59 -2.44
CA GLU A 239 30.55 -26.93 -1.12
C GLU A 239 29.18 -26.29 -0.87
N HIS A 240 28.92 -25.12 -1.44
CA HIS A 240 27.70 -24.33 -1.22
C HIS A 240 27.04 -23.88 -2.53
N PRO A 241 26.62 -24.80 -3.41
CA PRO A 241 26.00 -24.47 -4.69
C PRO A 241 24.59 -23.87 -4.52
N ASP A 242 23.94 -24.09 -3.37
CA ASP A 242 22.66 -23.52 -2.98
C ASP A 242 22.75 -22.04 -2.58
N LEU A 243 23.93 -21.59 -2.24
CA LEU A 243 24.15 -20.23 -1.73
C LEU A 243 24.68 -19.27 -2.80
N PHE A 244 25.50 -19.76 -3.72
CA PHE A 244 26.09 -18.96 -4.78
C PHE A 244 25.65 -19.47 -6.15
N SER A 245 25.15 -18.60 -7.02
CA SER A 245 24.74 -18.96 -8.39
C SER A 245 25.94 -19.40 -9.25
N LYS A 246 27.11 -18.85 -8.96
CA LYS A 246 28.40 -19.20 -9.57
C LYS A 246 29.52 -19.01 -8.56
N ALA A 247 30.74 -19.52 -8.86
CA ALA A 247 31.88 -19.34 -7.99
C ALA A 247 32.10 -17.85 -7.70
N PRO A 248 32.26 -17.45 -6.42
CA PRO A 248 32.63 -16.08 -6.09
C PRO A 248 33.89 -15.65 -6.84
N ALA A 249 33.94 -14.38 -7.22
CA ALA A 249 35.01 -13.85 -8.07
C ALA A 249 35.87 -12.87 -7.27
N TYR A 250 37.18 -12.97 -7.47
CA TYR A 250 38.13 -11.94 -7.06
C TYR A 250 38.01 -10.76 -8.04
N LEU A 251 37.66 -9.58 -7.51
CA LEU A 251 37.44 -8.35 -8.33
C LEU A 251 38.71 -7.50 -8.43
N GLY A 252 39.78 -7.85 -7.71
CA GLY A 252 41.03 -7.10 -7.70
C GLY A 252 41.27 -6.31 -6.41
N VAL A 253 42.27 -5.45 -6.46
CA VAL A 253 42.61 -4.52 -5.38
C VAL A 253 41.56 -3.41 -5.32
N GLN A 254 40.83 -3.33 -4.20
CA GLN A 254 39.83 -2.33 -3.96
C GLN A 254 40.42 -0.98 -3.55
N SER A 255 41.40 -1.03 -2.64
CA SER A 255 42.06 0.17 -2.14
C SER A 255 43.44 -0.17 -1.55
N LEU A 256 44.26 0.87 -1.41
CA LEU A 256 45.52 0.81 -0.72
C LEU A 256 45.40 1.61 0.58
N ASP A 257 45.55 0.94 1.71
CA ASP A 257 45.51 1.56 3.02
C ASP A 257 46.96 1.85 3.46
N TYR A 258 47.38 3.08 3.26
CA TYR A 258 48.74 3.53 3.56
C TYR A 258 48.99 3.67 5.08
N GLU A 259 47.94 3.97 5.84
CA GLU A 259 48.05 4.13 7.29
C GLU A 259 48.32 2.81 7.98
N ASN A 260 47.60 1.76 7.60
CA ASN A 260 47.74 0.41 8.14
C ASN A 260 48.69 -0.45 7.33
N ARG A 261 49.32 0.10 6.28
CA ARG A 261 50.19 -0.65 5.36
C ARG A 261 49.54 -1.93 4.87
N ALA A 262 48.34 -1.81 4.35
CA ALA A 262 47.51 -2.90 3.85
C ALA A 262 47.07 -2.69 2.41
N VAL A 263 46.90 -3.80 1.69
CA VAL A 263 46.21 -3.87 0.40
C VAL A 263 44.85 -4.49 0.65
N VAL A 264 43.79 -3.80 0.30
CA VAL A 264 42.39 -4.31 0.46
C VAL A 264 41.96 -5.00 -0.83
N LEU A 265 41.68 -6.29 -0.74
CA LEU A 265 41.22 -7.14 -1.84
C LEU A 265 39.71 -7.28 -1.76
N ARG A 266 39.03 -7.18 -2.89
CA ARG A 266 37.58 -7.37 -2.97
C ARG A 266 37.23 -8.68 -3.64
N VAL A 267 36.37 -9.45 -2.97
CA VAL A 267 35.71 -10.64 -3.49
C VAL A 267 34.22 -10.43 -3.49
N ALA A 268 33.54 -10.87 -4.54
CA ALA A 268 32.08 -10.82 -4.62
C ALA A 268 31.50 -12.18 -5.02
N GLY A 269 30.48 -12.62 -4.31
CA GLY A 269 29.71 -13.82 -4.61
C GLY A 269 28.29 -13.46 -4.98
N GLU A 270 27.81 -13.96 -6.12
CA GLU A 270 26.46 -13.74 -6.63
C GLU A 270 25.49 -14.69 -5.92
N THR A 271 24.42 -14.13 -5.32
CA THR A 271 23.46 -14.87 -4.50
C THR A 271 22.09 -14.22 -4.55
N HIS A 272 21.04 -14.94 -4.14
CA HIS A 272 19.73 -14.35 -3.92
C HIS A 272 19.76 -13.38 -2.72
N GLU A 273 19.00 -12.29 -2.81
CA GLU A 273 19.01 -11.21 -1.81
C GLU A 273 18.66 -11.71 -0.39
N GLU A 274 17.80 -12.70 -0.26
CA GLU A 274 17.45 -13.33 1.02
C GLU A 274 18.65 -13.98 1.73
N ASN A 275 19.63 -14.44 0.94
CA ASN A 275 20.82 -15.13 1.41
C ASN A 275 22.05 -14.22 1.55
N ILE A 276 21.97 -12.94 1.19
CA ILE A 276 23.12 -12.04 1.08
C ILE A 276 23.97 -11.99 2.36
N TYR A 277 23.34 -11.90 3.53
CA TYR A 277 24.07 -11.86 4.80
C TYR A 277 24.67 -13.21 5.19
N LYS A 278 24.03 -14.32 4.80
CA LYS A 278 24.57 -15.66 5.02
C LYS A 278 25.79 -15.89 4.14
N ALA A 279 25.68 -15.52 2.86
CA ALA A 279 26.76 -15.58 1.89
C ALA A 279 27.97 -14.71 2.31
N GLN A 280 27.70 -13.47 2.74
CA GLN A 280 28.77 -12.55 3.20
C GLN A 280 29.49 -13.08 4.44
N ARG A 281 28.76 -13.59 5.42
CA ARG A 281 29.38 -14.20 6.62
C ARG A 281 30.19 -15.43 6.27
N LEU A 282 29.74 -16.24 5.33
CA LEU A 282 30.48 -17.41 4.88
C LEU A 282 31.77 -17.00 4.15
N LEU A 283 31.69 -16.05 3.19
CA LEU A 283 32.86 -15.50 2.51
C LEU A 283 33.90 -14.97 3.51
N ASN A 284 33.47 -14.10 4.43
CA ASN A 284 34.34 -13.51 5.43
C ASN A 284 35.06 -14.60 6.25
N ARG A 285 34.33 -15.62 6.72
CA ARG A 285 34.91 -16.69 7.52
C ARG A 285 35.89 -17.54 6.72
N THR A 286 35.47 -17.97 5.52
CA THR A 286 36.31 -18.87 4.69
C THR A 286 37.60 -18.18 4.26
N LEU A 287 37.51 -16.93 3.81
CA LEU A 287 38.68 -16.18 3.38
C LEU A 287 39.60 -15.85 4.56
N PHE A 288 39.03 -15.49 5.71
CA PHE A 288 39.84 -15.28 6.93
C PHE A 288 40.66 -16.54 7.30
N MET A 289 39.99 -17.70 7.33
CA MET A 289 40.69 -18.96 7.68
C MET A 289 41.77 -19.32 6.66
N ALA A 290 41.48 -19.20 5.37
CA ALA A 290 42.42 -19.50 4.32
C ALA A 290 43.64 -18.56 4.33
N PHE A 291 43.45 -17.29 4.64
CA PHE A 291 44.57 -16.33 4.73
C PHE A 291 45.42 -16.55 5.98
N GLU A 292 44.80 -16.93 7.11
CA GLU A 292 45.55 -17.28 8.33
C GLU A 292 46.43 -18.55 8.13
N GLU A 293 45.88 -19.57 7.44
CA GLU A 293 46.65 -20.81 7.12
C GLU A 293 47.90 -20.53 6.27
N GLU A 294 47.80 -19.54 5.37
CA GLU A 294 48.94 -19.14 4.52
C GLU A 294 49.84 -18.05 5.16
N GLY A 295 49.57 -17.69 6.41
CA GLY A 295 50.34 -16.68 7.13
C GLY A 295 50.19 -15.27 6.59
N LEU A 296 49.05 -14.98 5.94
CA LEU A 296 48.64 -13.66 5.44
C LEU A 296 47.88 -12.91 6.54
N SER A 297 48.48 -12.74 7.70
CA SER A 297 47.86 -12.09 8.85
C SER A 297 47.46 -10.67 8.51
N CYS A 298 46.29 -10.26 8.94
CA CYS A 298 45.81 -8.88 8.81
C CYS A 298 46.83 -7.93 9.50
N PRO A 299 47.28 -6.84 8.84
CA PRO A 299 48.21 -5.90 9.45
C PRO A 299 47.61 -5.31 10.72
N VAL A 300 48.29 -5.49 11.84
CA VAL A 300 47.89 -4.92 13.14
C VAL A 300 48.68 -3.63 13.35
N HIS A 301 48.00 -2.53 13.60
CA HIS A 301 48.66 -1.29 13.99
C HIS A 301 49.24 -1.46 15.40
N ARG A 302 50.55 -1.67 15.49
CA ARG A 302 51.27 -1.75 16.76
C ARG A 302 51.67 -0.34 17.18
N VAL A 303 50.94 0.24 18.10
CA VAL A 303 51.35 1.49 18.75
C VAL A 303 52.45 1.16 19.72
N GLU A 304 53.73 1.46 19.38
CA GLU A 304 54.82 1.48 20.35
C GLU A 304 54.63 2.72 21.21
N LEU A 305 54.21 2.49 22.46
CA LEU A 305 54.28 3.55 23.48
C LEU A 305 55.74 3.68 23.89
N ASP A 306 56.45 4.72 23.42
CA ASP A 306 57.73 5.13 23.98
C ASP A 306 57.50 5.40 25.47
N ARG A 307 58.08 4.56 26.33
CA ARG A 307 58.18 4.81 27.76
C ARG A 307 59.38 5.74 27.96
N GLU A 308 59.14 7.03 28.14
CA GLU A 308 60.09 7.93 28.76
C GLU A 308 60.28 7.58 30.25
#